data_f00029cc74784d52195433441b426e41
#
_entry.id   f00029cc74784d52195433441b426e41
#
_cell.length_a   1.000
_cell.length_b   1.000
_cell.length_c   1.000
_cell.angle_alpha   90.00
_cell.angle_beta   90.00
_cell.angle_gamma   90.00
#
_symmetry.space_group_name_H-M   'P 1'
#
loop_
_entity.id
_entity.type
_entity.pdbx_description
1 polymer ?
#
loop_
_entity_poly.entity_id
_entity_poly.type
_entity_poly.pdbx_seq_one_letter_code
_entity_poly.pdbx_strand_id
1 'polypeptide(L)'
;MKATKARGVCLNILGASLFALASVFGSASCASAPEPEPRALPRFTEEREAAALFFVKKQLPDLLPLLEQLKKNSQPQYRTEIREIFQATEWLADLQDDPRRHELELKIWKTENKAFTVAAKLSTPAEEERKKIELELQNLAKELVDLDVQVLELKSEQLDKELGEVKDELAKAKENNEKQIKERYDMLLDKAKKRRK
;
A
#
# COMPACT_ATOMS: atom_id res chain seq x y z
N MET A 1 8.76 8.10 18.57
CA MET A 1 7.44 7.89 18.00
C MET A 1 7.57 7.96 16.49
N LYS A 2 7.61 6.81 15.82
CA LYS A 2 7.64 6.73 14.34
C LYS A 2 6.22 6.53 13.88
N ALA A 3 5.65 7.54 13.19
CA ALA A 3 4.31 7.47 12.62
C ALA A 3 4.30 6.41 11.51
N THR A 4 3.60 5.31 11.72
CA THR A 4 3.34 4.28 10.72
C THR A 4 2.33 4.82 9.71
N LYS A 5 2.84 5.26 8.58
CA LYS A 5 2.06 5.85 7.49
C LYS A 5 1.44 4.72 6.65
N ALA A 6 0.14 4.47 6.85
CA ALA A 6 -0.62 3.57 6.01
C ALA A 6 -0.62 4.07 4.55
N ARG A 7 -0.34 3.21 3.61
CA ARG A 7 -0.35 3.47 2.17
C ARG A 7 -1.39 2.60 1.50
N GLY A 8 -2.39 3.24 0.93
CA GLY A 8 -3.16 2.63 -0.11
C GLY A 8 -2.35 2.66 -1.40
N VAL A 9 -2.06 1.51 -1.96
CA VAL A 9 -1.53 1.39 -3.32
C VAL A 9 -2.70 1.56 -4.26
N CYS A 10 -2.92 2.79 -4.76
CA CYS A 10 -3.82 3.00 -5.89
C CYS A 10 -3.05 2.68 -7.17
N LEU A 11 -3.31 1.52 -7.71
CA LEU A 11 -2.88 1.14 -9.06
C LEU A 11 -3.72 1.95 -10.06
N ASN A 12 -3.18 3.04 -10.59
CA ASN A 12 -3.80 3.77 -11.70
C ASN A 12 -3.59 2.97 -12.99
N ILE A 13 -4.54 2.11 -13.31
CA ILE A 13 -4.61 1.49 -14.63
C ILE A 13 -5.37 2.44 -15.56
N LEU A 14 -4.67 2.88 -16.61
CA LEU A 14 -5.18 3.60 -17.77
C LEU A 14 -6.45 2.95 -18.33
N GLY A 15 -7.57 3.61 -18.10
CA GLY A 15 -8.84 3.35 -18.78
C GLY A 15 -9.41 4.66 -19.26
N ALA A 16 -8.97 5.15 -20.44
CA ALA A 16 -9.69 6.19 -21.15
C ALA A 16 -11.00 5.63 -21.69
N SER A 17 -12.14 6.04 -21.14
CA SER A 17 -13.40 6.07 -21.90
C SER A 17 -14.41 6.97 -21.24
N LEU A 18 -14.81 7.97 -22.03
CA LEU A 18 -15.94 8.85 -21.89
C LEU A 18 -17.19 8.17 -21.30
N PHE A 19 -17.74 8.78 -20.25
CA PHE A 19 -19.21 8.95 -20.14
C PHE A 19 -19.49 10.20 -19.33
N ALA A 20 -19.92 11.26 -20.03
CA ALA A 20 -20.54 12.44 -19.45
C ALA A 20 -21.98 12.09 -19.07
N LEU A 21 -22.30 12.14 -17.79
CA LEU A 21 -23.68 12.29 -17.32
C LEU A 21 -23.68 13.24 -16.13
N ALA A 22 -24.16 14.44 -16.41
CA ALA A 22 -24.45 15.47 -15.42
C ALA A 22 -25.53 14.99 -14.46
N SER A 23 -25.25 15.03 -13.16
CA SER A 23 -26.27 15.00 -12.13
C SER A 23 -25.85 15.93 -10.98
N VAL A 24 -26.56 17.02 -10.90
CA VAL A 24 -26.50 18.02 -9.82
C VAL A 24 -27.04 17.39 -8.56
N PHE A 25 -26.19 17.13 -7.56
CA PHE A 25 -26.60 16.94 -6.17
C PHE A 25 -25.61 17.63 -5.23
N GLY A 26 -26.22 18.34 -4.28
CA GLY A 26 -25.61 19.30 -3.39
C GLY A 26 -24.38 18.83 -2.64
N SER A 27 -23.37 19.68 -2.62
CA SER A 27 -22.10 19.50 -1.97
C SER A 27 -22.21 19.65 -0.46
N ALA A 28 -22.23 18.53 0.26
CA ALA A 28 -21.75 18.52 1.64
C ALA A 28 -20.21 18.41 1.55
N SER A 29 -19.52 19.51 1.78
CA SER A 29 -18.06 19.60 1.78
C SER A 29 -17.53 18.92 3.05
N CYS A 30 -17.37 17.58 3.00
CA CYS A 30 -16.48 16.89 3.92
C CYS A 30 -15.06 17.22 3.47
N ALA A 31 -14.31 17.92 4.31
CA ALA A 31 -12.89 18.15 4.11
C ALA A 31 -12.19 16.80 4.06
N SER A 32 -11.98 16.29 2.84
CA SER A 32 -11.14 15.12 2.59
C SER A 32 -9.75 15.44 3.07
N ALA A 33 -9.20 14.60 3.96
CA ALA A 33 -7.79 14.64 4.25
C ALA A 33 -7.01 14.56 2.92
N PRO A 34 -5.91 15.31 2.77
CA PRO A 34 -5.15 15.31 1.51
C PRO A 34 -4.73 13.88 1.19
N GLU A 35 -5.15 13.39 0.02
CA GLU A 35 -4.66 12.13 -0.52
C GLU A 35 -3.12 12.17 -0.55
N PRO A 36 -2.46 11.12 -0.06
CA PRO A 36 -1.01 11.06 -0.12
C PRO A 36 -0.57 11.12 -1.58
N GLU A 37 0.26 12.12 -1.91
CA GLU A 37 0.81 12.29 -3.24
C GLU A 37 1.40 10.98 -3.76
N PRO A 38 1.12 10.58 -5.02
CA PRO A 38 1.66 9.38 -5.61
C PRO A 38 3.20 9.45 -5.57
N ARG A 39 3.83 8.49 -4.93
CA ARG A 39 5.30 8.44 -4.92
C ARG A 39 5.81 8.30 -6.34
N ALA A 40 6.74 9.16 -6.72
CA ALA A 40 7.44 9.02 -7.97
C ALA A 40 8.09 7.64 -8.06
N LEU A 41 7.82 6.92 -9.16
CA LEU A 41 8.43 5.61 -9.39
C LEU A 41 9.96 5.72 -9.37
N PRO A 42 10.68 4.76 -8.81
CA PRO A 42 12.14 4.75 -8.76
C PRO A 42 12.72 4.80 -10.18
N ARG A 43 13.95 5.31 -10.36
CA ARG A 43 14.59 5.31 -11.67
C ARG A 43 14.84 3.88 -12.13
N PHE A 44 14.69 3.63 -13.44
CA PHE A 44 15.07 2.35 -14.03
C PHE A 44 16.59 2.22 -14.05
N THR A 45 17.12 1.12 -13.51
CA THR A 45 18.54 0.72 -13.62
C THR A 45 18.59 -0.80 -13.83
N GLU A 46 19.72 -1.31 -14.33
CA GLU A 46 19.91 -2.75 -14.56
C GLU A 46 19.87 -3.56 -13.26
N GLU A 47 20.38 -3.01 -12.16
CA GLU A 47 20.34 -3.67 -10.86
C GLU A 47 18.91 -3.80 -10.35
N ARG A 48 18.09 -2.77 -10.54
CA ARG A 48 16.67 -2.79 -10.18
C ARG A 48 15.86 -3.72 -11.06
N GLU A 49 16.18 -3.79 -12.35
CA GLU A 49 15.62 -4.78 -13.27
C GLU A 49 15.94 -6.20 -12.79
N ALA A 50 17.20 -6.48 -12.48
CA ALA A 50 17.63 -7.79 -11.99
C ALA A 50 16.93 -8.18 -10.68
N ALA A 51 16.80 -7.24 -9.73
CA ALA A 51 16.11 -7.45 -8.46
C ALA A 51 14.61 -7.72 -8.67
N ALA A 52 13.94 -6.94 -9.52
CA ALA A 52 12.53 -7.12 -9.86
C ALA A 52 12.28 -8.48 -10.53
N LEU A 53 13.10 -8.86 -11.51
CA LEU A 53 12.98 -10.15 -12.18
C LEU A 53 13.27 -11.33 -11.24
N PHE A 54 14.23 -11.20 -10.33
CA PHE A 54 14.48 -12.21 -9.30
C PHE A 54 13.26 -12.38 -8.38
N PHE A 55 12.66 -11.28 -7.95
CA PHE A 55 11.45 -11.29 -7.13
C PHE A 55 10.29 -11.97 -7.86
N VAL A 56 10.02 -11.60 -9.12
CA VAL A 56 8.98 -12.23 -9.95
C VAL A 56 9.25 -13.72 -10.11
N LYS A 57 10.48 -14.11 -10.43
CA LYS A 57 10.87 -15.52 -10.58
C LYS A 57 10.58 -16.34 -9.32
N LYS A 58 10.77 -15.74 -8.15
CA LYS A 58 10.53 -16.40 -6.84
C LYS A 58 9.06 -16.45 -6.47
N GLN A 59 8.31 -15.36 -6.74
CA GLN A 59 6.97 -15.17 -6.18
C GLN A 59 5.84 -15.48 -7.17
N LEU A 60 6.02 -15.17 -8.46
CA LEU A 60 5.02 -15.33 -9.52
C LEU A 60 5.69 -15.58 -10.87
N PRO A 61 6.27 -16.78 -11.09
CA PRO A 61 7.02 -17.11 -12.32
C PRO A 61 6.19 -16.99 -13.60
N ASP A 62 4.87 -17.17 -13.51
CA ASP A 62 3.95 -17.07 -14.65
C ASP A 62 3.88 -15.65 -15.27
N LEU A 63 4.35 -14.64 -14.55
CA LEU A 63 4.45 -13.27 -15.06
C LEU A 63 5.66 -13.06 -15.99
N LEU A 64 6.71 -13.89 -15.90
CA LEU A 64 7.93 -13.71 -16.69
C LEU A 64 7.72 -13.70 -18.20
N PRO A 65 6.95 -14.64 -18.81
CA PRO A 65 6.71 -14.62 -20.25
C PRO A 65 6.02 -13.33 -20.73
N LEU A 66 5.12 -12.79 -19.91
CA LEU A 66 4.44 -11.53 -20.21
C LEU A 66 5.41 -10.34 -20.17
N LEU A 67 6.31 -10.30 -19.18
CA LEU A 67 7.35 -9.27 -19.10
C LEU A 67 8.34 -9.37 -20.27
N GLU A 68 8.71 -10.58 -20.68
CA GLU A 68 9.56 -10.76 -21.87
C GLU A 68 8.88 -10.30 -23.16
N GLN A 69 7.60 -10.58 -23.30
CA GLN A 69 6.81 -10.10 -24.44
C GLN A 69 6.71 -8.59 -24.43
N LEU A 70 6.47 -7.98 -23.25
CA LEU A 70 6.42 -6.54 -23.09
C LEU A 70 7.77 -5.89 -23.40
N LYS A 71 8.88 -6.50 -22.99
CA LYS A 71 10.24 -6.05 -23.30
C LYS A 71 10.52 -6.00 -24.80
N LYS A 72 9.96 -6.95 -25.57
CA LYS A 72 10.11 -6.99 -27.04
C LYS A 72 9.20 -5.99 -27.76
N ASN A 73 7.98 -5.79 -27.26
CA ASN A 73 6.94 -5.05 -27.97
C ASN A 73 6.88 -3.56 -27.54
N SER A 74 7.18 -3.24 -26.28
CA SER A 74 7.09 -1.89 -25.74
C SER A 74 8.07 -1.65 -24.61
N GLN A 75 9.26 -1.20 -24.94
CA GLN A 75 10.31 -0.85 -23.96
C GLN A 75 9.87 0.18 -22.90
N PRO A 76 9.09 1.24 -23.24
CA PRO A 76 8.64 2.19 -22.21
C PRO A 76 7.72 1.53 -21.18
N GLN A 77 6.76 0.71 -21.62
CA GLN A 77 5.85 0.00 -20.72
C GLN A 77 6.60 -1.02 -19.87
N TYR A 78 7.50 -1.80 -20.49
CA TYR A 78 8.36 -2.73 -19.75
C TYR A 78 9.12 -2.06 -18.61
N ARG A 79 9.74 -0.89 -18.89
CA ARG A 79 10.47 -0.14 -17.86
C ARG A 79 9.56 0.38 -16.76
N THR A 80 8.33 0.72 -17.07
CA THR A 80 7.35 1.13 -16.07
C THR A 80 6.99 -0.04 -15.16
N GLU A 81 6.62 -1.18 -15.73
CA GLU A 81 6.29 -2.41 -14.99
C GLU A 81 7.45 -2.86 -14.07
N ILE A 82 8.67 -2.88 -14.59
CA ILE A 82 9.86 -3.23 -13.78
C ILE A 82 10.02 -2.28 -12.58
N ARG A 83 9.79 -0.98 -12.77
CA ARG A 83 9.88 0.02 -11.70
C ARG A 83 8.79 -0.18 -10.64
N GLU A 84 7.59 -0.53 -11.05
CA GLU A 84 6.47 -0.83 -10.15
C GLU A 84 6.73 -2.11 -9.37
N ILE A 85 7.19 -3.18 -10.03
CA ILE A 85 7.57 -4.42 -9.38
C ILE A 85 8.72 -4.20 -8.38
N PHE A 86 9.73 -3.42 -8.76
CA PHE A 86 10.83 -3.08 -7.86
C PHE A 86 10.33 -2.29 -6.65
N GLN A 87 9.45 -1.32 -6.84
CA GLN A 87 8.85 -0.56 -5.75
C GLN A 87 8.03 -1.46 -4.79
N ALA A 88 7.29 -2.44 -5.35
CA ALA A 88 6.59 -3.43 -4.54
C ALA A 88 7.58 -4.28 -3.71
N THR A 89 8.72 -4.65 -4.29
CA THR A 89 9.78 -5.40 -3.61
C THR A 89 10.35 -4.62 -2.42
N GLU A 90 10.66 -3.32 -2.61
CA GLU A 90 11.14 -2.44 -1.53
C GLU A 90 10.10 -2.30 -0.42
N TRP A 91 8.85 -2.08 -0.81
CA TRP A 91 7.76 -1.93 0.16
C TRP A 91 7.51 -3.20 0.97
N LEU A 92 7.53 -4.38 0.34
CA LEU A 92 7.44 -5.65 1.06
C LEU A 92 8.64 -5.89 1.98
N ALA A 93 9.84 -5.42 1.59
CA ALA A 93 11.01 -5.49 2.46
C ALA A 93 10.84 -4.62 3.72
N ASP A 94 10.20 -3.47 3.61
CA ASP A 94 9.88 -2.60 4.76
C ASP A 94 8.89 -3.24 5.76
N LEU A 95 8.18 -4.30 5.34
CA LEU A 95 7.21 -5.02 6.18
C LEU A 95 7.77 -6.27 6.85
N GLN A 96 9.06 -6.55 6.74
CA GLN A 96 9.69 -7.77 7.32
C GLN A 96 9.53 -7.86 8.84
N ASP A 97 9.39 -6.73 9.53
CA ASP A 97 9.18 -6.67 10.98
C ASP A 97 7.73 -7.04 11.39
N ASP A 98 6.80 -7.09 10.42
CA ASP A 98 5.40 -7.52 10.63
C ASP A 98 5.07 -8.68 9.65
N PRO A 99 5.39 -9.93 10.01
CA PRO A 99 5.23 -11.08 9.13
C PRO A 99 3.79 -11.29 8.65
N ARG A 100 2.79 -11.03 9.49
CA ARG A 100 1.37 -11.19 9.15
C ARG A 100 0.96 -10.19 8.05
N ARG A 101 1.39 -8.95 8.20
CA ARG A 101 1.14 -7.91 7.20
C ARG A 101 1.93 -8.16 5.92
N HIS A 102 3.19 -8.55 6.03
CA HIS A 102 4.02 -8.90 4.87
C HIS A 102 3.39 -10.02 4.04
N GLU A 103 2.92 -11.10 4.68
CA GLU A 103 2.28 -12.23 3.98
C GLU A 103 1.01 -11.81 3.27
N LEU A 104 0.17 -10.99 3.93
CA LEU A 104 -1.08 -10.50 3.39
C LEU A 104 -0.86 -9.60 2.16
N GLU A 105 0.04 -8.64 2.26
CA GLU A 105 0.38 -7.72 1.18
C GLU A 105 1.07 -8.42 0.00
N LEU A 106 1.91 -9.45 0.27
CA LEU A 106 2.48 -10.29 -0.78
C LEU A 106 1.38 -11.09 -1.49
N LYS A 107 0.37 -11.57 -0.78
CA LYS A 107 -0.76 -12.29 -1.36
C LYS A 107 -1.60 -11.38 -2.24
N ILE A 108 -1.87 -10.15 -1.80
CA ILE A 108 -2.55 -9.12 -2.61
C ILE A 108 -1.78 -8.89 -3.89
N TRP A 109 -0.49 -8.59 -3.80
CA TRP A 109 0.36 -8.35 -4.97
C TRP A 109 0.33 -9.52 -5.98
N LYS A 110 0.40 -10.77 -5.49
CA LYS A 110 0.29 -11.96 -6.35
C LYS A 110 -1.06 -12.08 -7.03
N THR A 111 -2.15 -11.86 -6.29
CA THR A 111 -3.52 -11.99 -6.81
C THR A 111 -3.82 -10.91 -7.85
N GLU A 112 -3.38 -9.66 -7.62
CA GLU A 112 -3.48 -8.56 -8.59
C GLU A 112 -2.74 -8.88 -9.89
N ASN A 113 -1.48 -9.31 -9.81
CA ASN A 113 -0.68 -9.63 -10.99
C ASN A 113 -1.20 -10.86 -11.73
N LYS A 114 -1.76 -11.85 -10.99
CA LYS A 114 -2.44 -12.99 -11.60
C LYS A 114 -3.70 -12.53 -12.34
N ALA A 115 -4.52 -11.67 -11.75
CA ALA A 115 -5.70 -11.11 -12.40
C ALA A 115 -5.32 -10.35 -13.67
N PHE A 116 -4.23 -9.58 -13.65
CA PHE A 116 -3.70 -8.89 -14.83
C PHE A 116 -3.29 -9.86 -15.94
N THR A 117 -2.57 -10.93 -15.57
CA THR A 117 -2.14 -11.99 -16.52
C THR A 117 -3.35 -12.70 -17.14
N VAL A 118 -4.39 -12.96 -16.35
CA VAL A 118 -5.63 -13.60 -16.82
C VAL A 118 -6.40 -12.63 -17.73
N ALA A 119 -6.51 -11.34 -17.38
CA ALA A 119 -7.15 -10.33 -18.18
C ALA A 119 -6.49 -10.14 -19.55
N ALA A 120 -5.16 -10.23 -19.62
CA ALA A 120 -4.42 -10.13 -20.88
C ALA A 120 -4.85 -11.21 -21.91
N LYS A 121 -5.35 -12.36 -21.47
CA LYS A 121 -5.86 -13.44 -22.32
C LYS A 121 -7.20 -13.11 -22.98
N LEU A 122 -7.90 -12.06 -22.52
CA LEU A 122 -9.20 -11.64 -23.11
C LEU A 122 -9.08 -11.00 -24.50
N SER A 123 -7.87 -10.74 -24.99
CA SER A 123 -7.67 -10.01 -26.24
C SER A 123 -8.19 -10.72 -27.49
N THR A 124 -8.22 -12.06 -27.51
CA THR A 124 -8.62 -12.85 -28.70
C THR A 124 -9.21 -14.26 -28.42
N PRO A 125 -9.94 -14.54 -27.33
CA PRO A 125 -10.44 -15.87 -27.08
C PRO A 125 -11.73 -16.21 -27.83
N ALA A 126 -11.94 -17.51 -28.09
CA ALA A 126 -13.25 -18.03 -28.46
C ALA A 126 -14.28 -17.81 -27.34
N GLU A 127 -15.58 -17.75 -27.67
CA GLU A 127 -16.65 -17.39 -26.72
C GLU A 127 -16.67 -18.27 -25.44
N GLU A 128 -16.42 -19.57 -25.58
CA GLU A 128 -16.38 -20.50 -24.45
C GLU A 128 -15.17 -20.25 -23.54
N GLU A 129 -14.03 -19.92 -24.12
CA GLU A 129 -12.81 -19.62 -23.39
C GLU A 129 -12.92 -18.28 -22.68
N ARG A 130 -13.55 -17.31 -23.31
CA ARG A 130 -13.87 -16.01 -22.74
C ARG A 130 -14.67 -16.13 -21.44
N LYS A 131 -15.73 -16.96 -21.43
CA LYS A 131 -16.54 -17.19 -20.21
C LYS A 131 -15.74 -17.80 -19.07
N LYS A 132 -14.78 -18.71 -19.37
CA LYS A 132 -13.90 -19.27 -18.36
C LYS A 132 -12.95 -18.21 -17.76
N ILE A 133 -12.39 -17.36 -18.62
CA ILE A 133 -11.51 -16.27 -18.20
C ILE A 133 -12.29 -15.25 -17.33
N GLU A 134 -13.50 -14.88 -17.75
CA GLU A 134 -14.35 -13.98 -16.99
C GLU A 134 -14.73 -14.55 -15.61
N LEU A 135 -15.01 -15.85 -15.52
CA LEU A 135 -15.26 -16.51 -14.25
C LEU A 135 -14.01 -16.53 -13.34
N GLU A 136 -12.83 -16.79 -13.92
CA GLU A 136 -11.55 -16.73 -13.17
C GLU A 136 -11.30 -15.31 -12.65
N LEU A 137 -11.51 -14.29 -13.45
CA LEU A 137 -11.40 -12.89 -13.02
C LEU A 137 -12.38 -12.52 -11.90
N GLN A 138 -13.63 -13.00 -11.97
CA GLN A 138 -14.59 -12.79 -10.89
C GLN A 138 -14.13 -13.42 -9.57
N ASN A 139 -13.53 -14.62 -9.64
CA ASN A 139 -13.01 -15.28 -8.44
C ASN A 139 -11.80 -14.54 -7.86
N LEU A 140 -10.89 -14.06 -8.71
CA LEU A 140 -9.75 -13.25 -8.28
C LEU A 140 -10.21 -11.91 -7.69
N ALA A 141 -11.22 -11.27 -8.28
CA ALA A 141 -11.79 -10.04 -7.72
C ALA A 141 -12.42 -10.26 -6.33
N LYS A 142 -13.11 -11.39 -6.11
CA LYS A 142 -13.61 -11.75 -4.77
C LYS A 142 -12.47 -11.96 -3.79
N GLU A 143 -11.43 -12.69 -4.20
CA GLU A 143 -10.24 -12.91 -3.35
C GLU A 143 -9.59 -11.58 -2.98
N LEU A 144 -9.46 -10.62 -3.89
CA LEU A 144 -8.92 -9.29 -3.59
C LEU A 144 -9.76 -8.54 -2.57
N VAL A 145 -11.09 -8.54 -2.71
CA VAL A 145 -11.99 -7.91 -1.73
C VAL A 145 -11.84 -8.55 -0.35
N ASP A 146 -11.76 -9.88 -0.28
CA ASP A 146 -11.57 -10.60 0.99
C ASP A 146 -10.21 -10.26 1.62
N LEU A 147 -9.16 -10.07 0.81
CA LEU A 147 -7.85 -9.64 1.28
C LEU A 147 -7.86 -8.19 1.77
N ASP A 148 -8.56 -7.29 1.09
CA ASP A 148 -8.74 -5.90 1.53
C ASP A 148 -9.44 -5.83 2.89
N VAL A 149 -10.46 -6.67 3.11
CA VAL A 149 -11.12 -6.79 4.42
C VAL A 149 -10.12 -7.23 5.49
N GLN A 150 -9.29 -8.25 5.21
CA GLN A 150 -8.27 -8.72 6.16
C GLN A 150 -7.23 -7.63 6.48
N VAL A 151 -6.86 -6.77 5.51
CA VAL A 151 -5.99 -5.60 5.77
C VAL A 151 -6.66 -4.63 6.74
N LEU A 152 -7.95 -4.36 6.54
CA LEU A 152 -8.70 -3.47 7.43
C LEU A 152 -8.85 -4.05 8.84
N GLU A 153 -9.09 -5.35 8.96
CA GLU A 153 -9.16 -6.05 10.24
C GLU A 153 -7.81 -5.95 10.98
N LEU A 154 -6.71 -6.26 10.30
CA LEU A 154 -5.36 -6.15 10.88
C LEU A 154 -5.07 -4.71 11.34
N LYS A 155 -5.45 -3.73 10.54
CA LYS A 155 -5.30 -2.31 10.89
C LYS A 155 -6.15 -1.93 12.10
N SER A 156 -7.37 -2.44 12.20
CA SER A 156 -8.25 -2.23 13.35
C SER A 156 -7.63 -2.78 14.62
N GLU A 157 -7.13 -4.04 14.58
CA GLU A 157 -6.42 -4.66 15.71
C GLU A 157 -5.21 -3.81 16.19
N GLN A 158 -4.43 -3.27 15.24
CA GLN A 158 -3.28 -2.42 15.57
C GLN A 158 -3.71 -1.11 16.23
N LEU A 159 -4.76 -0.46 15.69
CA LEU A 159 -5.29 0.78 16.26
C LEU A 159 -5.88 0.58 17.66
N ASP A 160 -6.55 -0.53 17.90
CA ASP A 160 -7.09 -0.87 19.23
C ASP A 160 -5.96 -1.06 20.25
N LYS A 161 -4.87 -1.70 19.86
CA LYS A 161 -3.69 -1.85 20.70
C LYS A 161 -3.04 -0.50 21.01
N GLU A 162 -2.81 0.34 19.98
CA GLU A 162 -2.26 1.70 20.16
C GLU A 162 -3.15 2.55 21.07
N LEU A 163 -4.47 2.44 20.91
CA LEU A 163 -5.44 3.14 21.75
C LEU A 163 -5.35 2.67 23.21
N GLY A 164 -5.15 1.38 23.44
CA GLY A 164 -4.90 0.81 24.77
C GLY A 164 -3.66 1.40 25.42
N GLU A 165 -2.54 1.39 24.69
CA GLU A 165 -1.25 1.94 25.17
C GLU A 165 -1.38 3.43 25.53
N VAL A 166 -2.04 4.24 24.68
CA VAL A 166 -2.26 5.67 24.95
C VAL A 166 -3.17 5.89 26.17
N LYS A 167 -4.20 5.07 26.35
CA LYS A 167 -5.06 5.12 27.55
C LYS A 167 -4.27 4.84 28.83
N ASP A 168 -3.40 3.84 28.81
CA ASP A 168 -2.55 3.48 29.93
C ASP A 168 -1.54 4.58 30.26
N GLU A 169 -0.92 5.18 29.23
CA GLU A 169 -0.02 6.35 29.40
C GLU A 169 -0.78 7.53 30.01
N LEU A 170 -2.01 7.80 29.54
CA LEU A 170 -2.86 8.87 30.06
C LEU A 170 -3.22 8.63 31.53
N ALA A 171 -3.56 7.40 31.90
CA ALA A 171 -3.85 7.04 33.28
C ALA A 171 -2.63 7.29 34.19
N LYS A 172 -1.46 6.81 33.78
CA LYS A 172 -0.19 7.04 34.50
C LYS A 172 0.16 8.52 34.62
N ALA A 173 -0.06 9.30 33.55
CA ALA A 173 0.20 10.74 33.57
C ALA A 173 -0.73 11.48 34.54
N LYS A 174 -2.00 11.07 34.63
CA LYS A 174 -2.98 11.64 35.59
C LYS A 174 -2.62 11.29 37.04
N GLU A 175 -2.22 10.07 37.30
CA GLU A 175 -1.84 9.60 38.63
C GLU A 175 -0.58 10.32 39.16
N ASN A 176 0.37 10.62 38.28
CA ASN A 176 1.63 11.30 38.64
C ASN A 176 1.61 12.82 38.44
N ASN A 177 0.44 13.43 38.28
CA ASN A 177 0.32 14.83 37.87
C ASN A 177 1.04 15.82 38.82
N GLU A 178 0.87 15.66 40.14
CA GLU A 178 1.54 16.55 41.15
C GLU A 178 3.06 16.46 41.10
N LYS A 179 3.58 15.25 40.94
CA LYS A 179 5.03 15.02 40.81
C LYS A 179 5.58 15.66 39.54
N GLN A 180 4.89 15.48 38.44
CA GLN A 180 5.27 16.06 37.14
C GLN A 180 5.21 17.60 37.16
N ILE A 181 4.22 18.18 37.84
CA ILE A 181 4.13 19.64 37.99
C ILE A 181 5.35 20.16 38.73
N LYS A 182 5.74 19.51 39.83
CA LYS A 182 6.93 19.90 40.62
C LYS A 182 8.21 19.78 39.79
N GLU A 183 8.42 18.67 39.10
CA GLU A 183 9.62 18.46 38.26
C GLU A 183 9.71 19.50 37.13
N ARG A 184 8.61 19.81 36.49
CA ARG A 184 8.54 20.86 35.45
C ARG A 184 8.81 22.26 36.03
N TYR A 185 8.25 22.55 37.16
CA TYR A 185 8.50 23.82 37.84
C TYR A 185 10.01 24.00 38.18
N ASP A 186 10.64 23.00 38.78
CA ASP A 186 12.07 23.03 39.10
C ASP A 186 12.91 23.21 37.83
N MET A 187 12.60 22.50 36.75
CA MET A 187 13.28 22.64 35.46
C MET A 187 13.15 24.05 34.88
N LEU A 188 11.97 24.68 34.99
CA LEU A 188 11.71 26.04 34.49
C LEU A 188 12.51 27.07 35.31
N LEU A 189 12.60 26.90 36.65
CA LEU A 189 13.42 27.74 37.52
C LEU A 189 14.90 27.66 37.13
N ASP A 190 15.42 26.49 36.92
CA ASP A 190 16.82 26.30 36.52
C ASP A 190 17.16 26.92 35.17
N LYS A 191 16.24 26.81 34.18
CA LYS A 191 16.39 27.50 32.91
C LYS A 191 16.36 29.03 33.05
N ALA A 192 15.51 29.55 33.91
CA ALA A 192 15.44 31.01 34.17
C ALA A 192 16.74 31.53 34.86
N LYS A 193 17.32 30.77 35.80
CA LYS A 193 18.60 31.11 36.46
C LYS A 193 19.76 31.12 35.45
N LYS A 194 19.82 30.14 34.54
CA LYS A 194 20.89 30.05 33.51
C LYS A 194 20.84 31.18 32.48
N ARG A 195 19.68 31.77 32.22
CA ARG A 195 19.51 32.93 31.26
C ARG A 195 19.90 34.26 31.87
N ARG A 196 20.06 34.34 33.20
CA ARG A 196 20.46 35.56 33.92
C ARG A 196 21.96 35.71 34.18
N LYS A 197 22.71 34.66 33.78
CA LYS A 197 24.20 34.69 33.77
C LYS A 197 24.69 34.90 32.32
#